data_28d5adbbae832ebe38377ee519a200f3
#
_entry.id   28d5adbbae832ebe38377ee519a200f3
#
_cell.length_a   1.000
_cell.length_b   1.000
_cell.length_c   1.000
_cell.angle_alpha   90.00
_cell.angle_beta   90.00
_cell.angle_gamma   90.00
#
_symmetry.space_group_name_H-M   'P 1'
#
loop_
_entity.id
_entity.type
_entity.pdbx_description
1 polymer ?
#
loop_
_entity_poly.entity_id
_entity_poly.type
_entity_poly.pdbx_seq_one_letter_code
_entity_poly.pdbx_strand_id
1 'polypeptide(L)'
;MFKYRFLSVSLALLLLTGCGSSAATAADSTASVSDTAQNEDSDTAGTGTSALSTGTVQTNLSQIDMSKWQYDSDNDVYYQVGISYCETPADTSYETMGIYVPGKYMTAKDNGDGTWTCSVNTTEKVGNYTASTAPVIVPVNTPGYAAQAAPTGYDSSTSEFTAAGMVVVVAGCRGRDAGAPSGVTDLKAAIRYTRYNEGVIPGNMDSIFSEGMSGGGAQSALLGSTGDSALYDAYLKQIGAVTGVSDAVAGSMCWCPITNLDVADEAYEWNMGQ
;
A
#
# COMPACT_ATOMS: atom_id res chain seq x y z
N MET A 1 3.98 40.92 15.76
CA MET A 1 2.53 40.76 15.96
C MET A 1 1.86 40.74 14.59
N PHE A 2 1.83 39.56 13.93
CA PHE A 2 1.16 39.34 12.64
C PHE A 2 0.28 38.13 12.79
N LYS A 3 -1.03 38.35 12.72
CA LYS A 3 -2.07 37.30 12.77
C LYS A 3 -2.28 36.79 11.36
N TYR A 4 -1.97 35.52 11.09
CA TYR A 4 -2.41 34.83 9.88
C TYR A 4 -3.79 34.23 10.13
N ARG A 5 -4.76 34.66 9.32
CA ARG A 5 -6.12 34.13 9.27
C ARG A 5 -6.11 32.88 8.38
N PHE A 6 -6.50 31.76 8.95
CA PHE A 6 -6.81 30.55 8.18
C PHE A 6 -8.06 30.78 7.35
N LEU A 7 -7.94 30.58 6.06
CA LEU A 7 -9.06 30.57 5.12
C LEU A 7 -9.54 29.12 4.98
N SER A 8 -10.67 28.80 5.61
CA SER A 8 -11.35 27.53 5.45
C SER A 8 -12.01 27.47 4.08
N VAL A 9 -11.56 26.56 3.22
CA VAL A 9 -12.22 26.25 1.95
C VAL A 9 -13.31 25.21 2.23
N SER A 10 -14.56 25.68 2.24
CA SER A 10 -15.74 24.81 2.30
C SER A 10 -15.96 24.17 0.94
N LEU A 11 -15.82 22.84 0.87
CA LEU A 11 -16.17 22.04 -0.30
C LEU A 11 -17.69 21.85 -0.35
N ALA A 12 -18.35 22.52 -1.29
CA ALA A 12 -19.78 22.39 -1.53
C ALA A 12 -20.08 21.06 -2.26
N LEU A 13 -20.84 20.20 -1.59
CA LEU A 13 -21.37 18.94 -2.13
C LEU A 13 -22.59 19.25 -3.01
N LEU A 14 -22.47 19.14 -4.33
CA LEU A 14 -23.60 19.20 -5.27
C LEU A 14 -24.20 17.79 -5.43
N LEU A 15 -25.36 17.59 -4.86
CA LEU A 15 -26.24 16.46 -5.13
C LEU A 15 -27.02 16.71 -6.42
N LEU A 16 -26.78 15.94 -7.46
CA LEU A 16 -27.60 15.87 -8.65
C LEU A 16 -28.49 14.63 -8.57
N THR A 17 -29.75 14.84 -8.21
CA THR A 17 -30.84 13.89 -8.41
C THR A 17 -31.35 14.02 -9.84
N GLY A 18 -31.27 12.96 -10.62
CA GLY A 18 -31.88 12.86 -11.95
C GLY A 18 -32.49 11.49 -12.14
N CYS A 19 -33.80 11.37 -11.84
CA CYS A 19 -34.63 10.27 -12.32
C CYS A 19 -34.98 10.49 -13.79
N GLY A 20 -34.81 9.46 -14.63
CA GLY A 20 -35.31 9.42 -15.97
C GLY A 20 -35.43 7.99 -16.46
N SER A 21 -36.61 7.37 -16.26
CA SER A 21 -36.97 6.11 -16.85
C SER A 21 -37.32 6.30 -18.35
N SER A 22 -36.77 5.50 -19.21
CA SER A 22 -37.35 5.22 -20.51
C SER A 22 -37.04 3.79 -20.94
N ALA A 23 -38.09 3.00 -21.03
CA ALA A 23 -38.09 1.68 -21.60
C ALA A 23 -38.02 1.77 -23.13
N ALA A 24 -37.19 0.95 -23.76
CA ALA A 24 -37.27 0.64 -25.18
C ALA A 24 -37.10 -0.86 -25.37
N THR A 25 -38.06 -1.38 -26.11
CA THR A 25 -38.41 -2.75 -26.43
C THR A 25 -37.37 -3.48 -27.28
N ALA A 26 -37.31 -4.78 -27.04
CA ALA A 26 -36.51 -5.80 -27.71
C ALA A 26 -36.76 -5.90 -29.21
N ALA A 27 -35.72 -6.26 -29.95
CA ALA A 27 -35.81 -6.99 -31.21
C ALA A 27 -34.88 -8.20 -31.16
N ASP A 28 -35.51 -9.32 -31.36
CA ASP A 28 -35.05 -10.70 -31.41
C ASP A 28 -34.13 -10.92 -32.63
N SER A 29 -33.01 -11.59 -32.47
CA SER A 29 -32.38 -12.37 -33.55
C SER A 29 -31.62 -13.56 -32.94
N THR A 30 -32.25 -14.71 -33.12
CA THR A 30 -31.73 -16.05 -32.79
C THR A 30 -30.55 -16.42 -33.67
N ALA A 31 -29.44 -16.83 -33.05
CA ALA A 31 -28.50 -17.75 -33.69
C ALA A 31 -28.02 -18.76 -32.63
N SER A 32 -28.45 -20.01 -32.87
CA SER A 32 -28.08 -21.18 -32.08
C SER A 32 -26.67 -21.65 -32.41
N VAL A 33 -25.86 -21.83 -31.39
CA VAL A 33 -24.74 -22.77 -31.43
C VAL A 33 -24.79 -23.59 -30.15
N SER A 34 -25.01 -24.89 -30.34
CA SER A 34 -24.93 -25.90 -29.28
C SER A 34 -23.47 -26.20 -28.97
N ASP A 35 -23.10 -26.15 -27.70
CA ASP A 35 -22.09 -27.08 -27.21
C ASP A 35 -22.28 -27.38 -25.73
N THR A 36 -22.28 -28.65 -25.45
CA THR A 36 -22.54 -29.30 -24.18
C THR A 36 -21.29 -29.28 -23.32
N ALA A 37 -21.37 -28.68 -22.15
CA ALA A 37 -20.43 -28.96 -21.06
C ALA A 37 -21.21 -28.99 -19.74
N GLN A 38 -21.16 -30.12 -19.09
CA GLN A 38 -21.83 -30.42 -17.84
C GLN A 38 -21.24 -29.55 -16.69
N ASN A 39 -22.14 -28.89 -16.00
CA ASN A 39 -21.89 -28.26 -14.70
C ASN A 39 -22.06 -29.32 -13.60
N GLU A 40 -21.08 -29.46 -12.75
CA GLU A 40 -21.29 -29.92 -11.39
C GLU A 40 -21.12 -28.75 -10.43
N ASP A 41 -22.23 -28.37 -9.86
CA ASP A 41 -22.40 -27.38 -8.81
C ASP A 41 -21.82 -27.91 -7.51
N SER A 42 -20.90 -27.20 -6.87
CA SER A 42 -20.70 -27.29 -5.43
C SER A 42 -20.29 -25.93 -4.87
N ASP A 43 -21.32 -25.22 -4.42
CA ASP A 43 -21.21 -24.09 -3.51
C ASP A 43 -20.52 -24.52 -2.21
N THR A 44 -19.30 -24.08 -2.03
CA THR A 44 -18.66 -24.03 -0.72
C THR A 44 -18.01 -22.68 -0.58
N ALA A 45 -18.67 -21.80 0.20
CA ALA A 45 -18.07 -20.57 0.68
C ALA A 45 -16.82 -20.94 1.49
N GLY A 46 -15.67 -20.97 0.83
CA GLY A 46 -14.37 -21.15 1.44
C GLY A 46 -13.96 -19.85 2.14
N THR A 47 -13.97 -19.87 3.45
CA THR A 47 -13.16 -18.97 4.27
C THR A 47 -11.71 -19.15 3.83
N GLY A 48 -11.24 -18.23 2.95
CA GLY A 48 -9.88 -18.21 2.47
C GLY A 48 -8.92 -17.83 3.59
N THR A 49 -8.46 -18.83 4.34
CA THR A 49 -7.19 -18.72 5.04
C THR A 49 -6.12 -18.70 3.95
N SER A 50 -5.57 -17.51 3.68
CA SER A 50 -4.38 -17.37 2.84
C SER A 50 -3.30 -18.26 3.41
N ALA A 51 -2.95 -19.32 2.67
CA ALA A 51 -1.78 -20.12 3.00
C ALA A 51 -0.56 -19.24 2.71
N LEU A 52 -0.02 -18.61 3.75
CA LEU A 52 1.28 -17.95 3.71
C LEU A 52 2.27 -18.91 3.07
N SER A 53 3.01 -18.43 2.08
CA SER A 53 4.07 -19.16 1.40
C SER A 53 4.96 -19.88 2.42
N THR A 54 4.96 -21.21 2.41
CA THR A 54 5.75 -22.07 3.32
C THR A 54 7.22 -22.19 2.89
N GLY A 55 7.71 -21.23 2.10
CA GLY A 55 9.12 -21.16 1.72
C GLY A 55 9.99 -20.67 2.88
N THR A 56 11.22 -21.18 2.97
CA THR A 56 12.21 -20.60 3.87
C THR A 56 12.50 -19.16 3.43
N VAL A 57 12.40 -18.20 4.35
CA VAL A 57 12.78 -16.81 4.08
C VAL A 57 14.24 -16.74 3.68
N GLN A 58 14.53 -16.07 2.58
CA GLN A 58 15.89 -15.86 2.08
C GLN A 58 16.10 -14.40 1.74
N THR A 59 17.09 -13.79 2.36
CA THR A 59 17.57 -12.45 2.08
C THR A 59 18.89 -12.21 2.79
N ASN A 60 19.71 -11.31 2.26
CA ASN A 60 20.88 -10.74 2.94
C ASN A 60 20.54 -9.41 3.65
N LEU A 61 19.31 -8.93 3.53
CA LEU A 61 18.88 -7.72 4.25
C LEU A 61 18.81 -8.02 5.75
N SER A 62 19.34 -7.09 6.53
CA SER A 62 19.12 -7.10 7.98
C SER A 62 17.66 -6.72 8.30
N GLN A 63 17.15 -7.25 9.39
CA GLN A 63 15.91 -6.72 9.97
C GLN A 63 16.11 -5.28 10.45
N ILE A 64 15.02 -4.60 10.72
CA ILE A 64 15.00 -3.22 11.20
C ILE A 64 15.78 -3.10 12.49
N ASP A 65 16.71 -2.14 12.52
CA ASP A 65 17.54 -1.85 13.69
C ASP A 65 16.72 -1.07 14.71
N MET A 66 16.35 -1.74 15.79
CA MET A 66 15.53 -1.16 16.85
C MET A 66 16.22 -0.08 17.66
N SER A 67 17.52 0.20 17.43
CA SER A 67 18.28 1.28 18.07
C SER A 67 18.30 2.59 17.29
N LYS A 68 17.66 2.66 16.10
CA LYS A 68 17.77 3.82 15.19
C LYS A 68 16.44 4.54 14.95
N TRP A 69 15.50 4.39 15.86
CA TRP A 69 14.23 5.11 15.75
C TRP A 69 14.41 6.59 16.05
N GLN A 70 13.69 7.43 15.34
CA GLN A 70 13.52 8.85 15.61
C GLN A 70 12.15 9.06 16.24
N TYR A 71 11.93 10.20 16.91
CA TYR A 71 10.67 10.48 17.57
C TYR A 71 10.16 11.88 17.24
N ASP A 72 8.94 11.95 16.76
CA ASP A 72 8.18 13.18 16.61
C ASP A 72 7.24 13.36 17.80
N SER A 73 7.60 14.34 18.64
CA SER A 73 6.88 14.59 19.91
C SER A 73 5.53 15.28 19.70
N ASP A 74 5.33 15.97 18.59
CA ASP A 74 4.09 16.72 18.32
C ASP A 74 2.97 15.77 17.94
N ASN A 75 3.30 14.64 17.32
CA ASN A 75 2.33 13.63 16.87
C ASN A 75 2.41 12.32 17.66
N ASP A 76 3.33 12.19 18.63
CA ASP A 76 3.60 10.96 19.39
C ASP A 76 3.86 9.77 18.46
N VAL A 77 4.86 9.89 17.56
CA VAL A 77 5.19 8.90 16.54
C VAL A 77 6.68 8.57 16.57
N TYR A 78 7.02 7.30 16.71
CA TYR A 78 8.36 6.81 16.38
C TYR A 78 8.44 6.49 14.91
N TYR A 79 9.53 6.89 14.26
CA TYR A 79 9.71 6.62 12.84
C TYR A 79 11.16 6.28 12.53
N GLN A 80 11.36 5.53 11.46
CA GLN A 80 12.68 5.26 10.89
C GLN A 80 12.58 5.36 9.38
N VAL A 81 13.53 6.05 8.75
CA VAL A 81 13.58 6.31 7.31
C VAL A 81 14.88 5.82 6.70
N GLY A 82 14.96 5.78 5.38
CA GLY A 82 16.14 5.31 4.66
C GLY A 82 16.36 3.80 4.77
N ILE A 83 15.31 3.04 5.04
CA ILE A 83 15.35 1.58 5.18
C ILE A 83 15.34 0.97 3.77
N SER A 84 16.41 0.25 3.40
CA SER A 84 16.45 -0.51 2.15
C SER A 84 15.53 -1.74 2.24
N TYR A 85 14.66 -1.93 1.27
CA TYR A 85 13.74 -3.06 1.20
C TYR A 85 14.12 -4.09 0.13
N CYS A 86 15.23 -3.87 -0.57
CA CYS A 86 15.79 -4.77 -1.57
C CYS A 86 17.32 -4.74 -1.54
N GLU A 87 17.98 -5.84 -1.94
CA GLU A 87 19.44 -6.01 -1.82
C GLU A 87 20.21 -5.28 -2.92
N THR A 88 19.62 -5.17 -4.10
CA THR A 88 20.22 -4.58 -5.30
C THR A 88 19.25 -3.59 -5.95
N PRO A 89 19.06 -2.42 -5.31
CA PRO A 89 18.14 -1.43 -5.84
C PRO A 89 18.54 -1.01 -7.25
N ALA A 90 17.56 -0.94 -8.15
CA ALA A 90 17.77 -0.47 -9.52
C ALA A 90 17.93 1.06 -9.55
N ASP A 91 17.32 1.76 -8.59
CA ASP A 91 17.46 3.20 -8.40
C ASP A 91 17.44 3.55 -6.90
N THR A 92 18.60 3.83 -6.35
CA THR A 92 18.77 4.15 -4.93
C THR A 92 18.10 5.46 -4.50
N SER A 93 17.64 6.29 -5.45
CA SER A 93 16.91 7.51 -5.16
C SER A 93 15.48 7.23 -4.69
N TYR A 94 14.94 6.06 -5.00
CA TYR A 94 13.55 5.69 -4.71
C TYR A 94 13.45 4.45 -3.82
N GLU A 95 14.28 3.42 -4.01
CA GLU A 95 14.07 2.10 -3.44
C GLU A 95 14.49 1.99 -1.98
N THR A 96 13.99 2.93 -1.16
CA THR A 96 14.02 2.89 0.31
C THR A 96 12.64 3.23 0.87
N MET A 97 12.43 3.00 2.16
CA MET A 97 11.16 3.28 2.81
C MET A 97 11.32 3.91 4.19
N GLY A 98 10.22 4.44 4.70
CA GLY A 98 10.04 4.84 6.08
C GLY A 98 8.91 4.07 6.75
N ILE A 99 9.05 3.86 8.06
CA ILE A 99 8.04 3.23 8.92
C ILE A 99 7.68 4.20 10.03
N TYR A 100 6.39 4.38 10.28
CA TYR A 100 5.81 5.29 11.26
C TYR A 100 4.90 4.51 12.20
N VAL A 101 5.17 4.59 13.48
CA VAL A 101 4.55 3.78 14.53
C VAL A 101 4.00 4.68 15.62
N PRO A 102 2.72 4.53 16.02
CA PRO A 102 2.16 5.25 17.17
C PRO A 102 3.03 5.07 18.43
N GLY A 103 3.31 6.17 19.13
CA GLY A 103 4.27 6.18 20.24
C GLY A 103 3.95 5.15 21.33
N LYS A 104 2.67 4.93 21.63
CA LYS A 104 2.24 3.96 22.63
C LYS A 104 2.59 2.50 22.31
N TYR A 105 2.89 2.19 21.06
CA TYR A 105 3.31 0.83 20.66
C TYR A 105 4.79 0.57 20.89
N MET A 106 5.52 1.56 21.37
CA MET A 106 6.96 1.48 21.65
C MET A 106 7.26 1.75 23.12
N THR A 107 8.14 0.95 23.68
CA THR A 107 8.88 1.29 24.88
C THR A 107 10.26 1.74 24.45
N ALA A 108 10.63 2.99 24.74
CA ALA A 108 11.79 3.62 24.15
C ALA A 108 12.77 4.14 25.22
N LYS A 109 14.06 4.10 24.88
CA LYS A 109 15.14 4.68 25.63
C LYS A 109 15.90 5.64 24.72
N ASP A 110 16.05 6.89 25.15
CA ASP A 110 16.83 7.91 24.46
C ASP A 110 18.31 7.51 24.43
N ASN A 111 18.93 7.54 23.25
CA ASN A 111 20.35 7.26 23.06
C ASN A 111 21.23 8.53 23.26
N GLY A 112 20.63 9.72 23.31
CA GLY A 112 21.31 11.00 23.51
C GLY A 112 21.92 11.58 22.21
N ASP A 113 21.64 10.99 21.06
CA ASP A 113 22.15 11.43 19.76
C ASP A 113 21.01 11.77 18.77
N GLY A 114 19.78 11.91 19.28
CA GLY A 114 18.58 12.14 18.48
C GLY A 114 17.90 10.85 17.98
N THR A 115 18.45 9.69 18.37
CA THR A 115 17.84 8.39 18.12
C THR A 115 17.35 7.73 19.42
N TRP A 116 16.51 6.73 19.25
CA TRP A 116 15.90 5.98 20.35
C TRP A 116 16.08 4.49 20.12
N THR A 117 16.45 3.76 21.19
CA THR A 117 16.36 2.30 21.22
C THR A 117 14.97 1.91 21.68
N CYS A 118 14.23 1.25 20.81
CA CYS A 118 12.83 0.86 21.01
C CYS A 118 12.67 -0.64 21.17
N SER A 119 11.62 -1.02 21.87
CA SER A 119 11.06 -2.37 21.89
C SER A 119 9.54 -2.29 21.76
N VAL A 120 8.90 -3.33 21.21
CA VAL A 120 7.45 -3.34 21.02
C VAL A 120 6.73 -3.40 22.37
N ASN A 121 5.82 -2.45 22.60
CA ASN A 121 4.90 -2.46 23.73
C ASN A 121 3.60 -3.13 23.32
N THR A 122 3.32 -4.30 23.86
CA THR A 122 2.14 -5.11 23.51
C THR A 122 0.93 -4.82 24.38
N THR A 123 1.04 -3.97 25.40
CA THR A 123 -0.01 -3.74 26.41
C THR A 123 -0.86 -2.51 26.14
N GLU A 124 -0.26 -1.47 25.58
CA GLU A 124 -0.93 -0.21 25.31
C GLU A 124 -1.80 -0.27 24.04
N LYS A 125 -2.79 0.62 24.00
CA LYS A 125 -3.72 0.77 22.89
C LYS A 125 -3.74 2.20 22.35
N VAL A 126 -3.97 2.28 21.02
CA VAL A 126 -4.38 3.51 20.34
C VAL A 126 -5.69 3.23 19.62
N GLY A 127 -6.76 3.93 19.99
CA GLY A 127 -8.09 3.59 19.52
C GLY A 127 -8.48 2.16 19.88
N ASN A 128 -8.80 1.36 18.88
CA ASN A 128 -9.20 -0.05 19.07
C ASN A 128 -8.05 -1.04 18.94
N TYR A 129 -6.84 -0.59 18.62
CA TYR A 129 -5.72 -1.45 18.26
C TYR A 129 -4.65 -1.51 19.34
N THR A 130 -3.95 -2.64 19.39
CA THR A 130 -2.67 -2.85 20.09
C THR A 130 -1.56 -2.95 19.06
N ALA A 131 -0.30 -2.97 19.51
CA ALA A 131 0.85 -3.17 18.62
C ALA A 131 0.74 -4.41 17.72
N SER A 132 0.11 -5.49 18.20
CA SER A 132 -0.06 -6.75 17.46
C SER A 132 -1.31 -6.82 16.58
N THR A 133 -2.28 -5.92 16.77
CA THR A 133 -3.52 -5.91 15.98
C THR A 133 -3.66 -4.70 15.07
N ALA A 134 -2.71 -3.77 15.14
CA ALA A 134 -2.71 -2.56 14.34
C ALA A 134 -2.61 -2.90 12.83
N PRO A 135 -3.54 -2.43 11.99
CA PRO A 135 -3.36 -2.52 10.54
C PRO A 135 -2.10 -1.79 10.08
N VAL A 136 -1.52 -2.26 9.01
CA VAL A 136 -0.40 -1.59 8.33
C VAL A 136 -0.92 -0.96 7.05
N ILE A 137 -0.72 0.33 6.90
CA ILE A 137 -1.13 1.09 5.71
C ILE A 137 0.08 1.37 4.85
N VAL A 138 -0.05 1.12 3.54
CA VAL A 138 0.96 1.42 2.52
C VAL A 138 0.37 2.44 1.55
N PRO A 139 0.60 3.74 1.77
CA PRO A 139 0.15 4.79 0.87
C PRO A 139 0.91 4.74 -0.45
N VAL A 140 0.18 4.84 -1.56
CA VAL A 140 0.71 4.89 -2.92
C VAL A 140 0.34 6.22 -3.55
N ASN A 141 1.28 7.16 -3.54
CA ASN A 141 1.09 8.51 -4.06
C ASN A 141 1.91 8.71 -5.34
N THR A 142 1.43 8.14 -6.44
CA THR A 142 2.10 8.14 -7.76
C THR A 142 1.21 8.78 -8.82
N PRO A 143 0.98 10.11 -8.74
CA PRO A 143 0.10 10.81 -9.68
C PRO A 143 0.61 10.62 -11.12
N GLY A 144 -0.28 10.20 -12.03
CA GLY A 144 0.09 9.89 -13.41
C GLY A 144 1.19 8.83 -13.54
N TYR A 145 1.30 7.93 -12.56
CA TYR A 145 2.36 6.90 -12.46
C TYR A 145 3.78 7.47 -12.33
N ALA A 146 3.94 8.69 -11.83
CA ALA A 146 5.26 9.24 -11.48
C ALA A 146 5.91 8.41 -10.36
N ALA A 147 7.22 8.53 -10.22
CA ALA A 147 7.92 7.93 -9.10
C ALA A 147 7.45 8.54 -7.77
N GLN A 148 7.42 7.74 -6.72
CA GLN A 148 7.20 8.19 -5.35
C GLN A 148 8.55 8.29 -4.65
N ALA A 149 8.89 9.48 -4.16
CA ALA A 149 10.11 9.64 -3.37
C ALA A 149 9.99 8.91 -2.03
N ALA A 150 11.09 8.33 -1.58
CA ALA A 150 11.17 7.80 -0.22
C ALA A 150 11.20 8.96 0.81
N PRO A 151 10.59 8.78 1.99
CA PRO A 151 10.65 9.81 3.03
C PRO A 151 12.06 9.94 3.59
N THR A 152 12.46 11.17 3.92
CA THR A 152 13.76 11.50 4.51
C THR A 152 13.67 11.96 5.96
N GLY A 153 12.46 11.99 6.52
CA GLY A 153 12.18 12.42 7.90
C GLY A 153 10.73 12.10 8.27
N TYR A 154 10.22 12.78 9.30
CA TYR A 154 8.80 12.66 9.65
C TYR A 154 7.93 13.14 8.49
N ASP A 155 6.95 12.31 8.13
CA ASP A 155 5.97 12.62 7.10
C ASP A 155 4.60 12.86 7.74
N SER A 156 4.17 14.11 7.73
CA SER A 156 2.89 14.51 8.35
C SER A 156 1.65 13.93 7.67
N SER A 157 1.77 13.42 6.44
CA SER A 157 0.66 12.72 5.76
C SER A 157 0.28 11.41 6.47
N THR A 158 1.17 10.87 7.30
CA THR A 158 0.94 9.65 8.08
C THR A 158 0.16 9.89 9.38
N SER A 159 -0.01 11.16 9.78
CA SER A 159 -0.50 11.53 11.12
C SER A 159 -1.91 11.06 11.41
N GLU A 160 -2.83 11.11 10.45
CA GLU A 160 -4.21 10.64 10.63
C GLU A 160 -4.27 9.14 10.88
N PHE A 161 -3.48 8.35 10.16
CA PHE A 161 -3.40 6.91 10.33
C PHE A 161 -2.77 6.54 11.67
N THR A 162 -1.64 7.15 12.01
CA THR A 162 -0.95 6.85 13.27
C THR A 162 -1.78 7.29 14.49
N ALA A 163 -2.47 8.43 14.44
CA ALA A 163 -3.41 8.86 15.47
C ALA A 163 -4.60 7.90 15.62
N ALA A 164 -5.02 7.24 14.54
CA ALA A 164 -6.05 6.20 14.57
C ALA A 164 -5.51 4.83 15.06
N GLY A 165 -4.22 4.71 15.34
CA GLY A 165 -3.57 3.50 15.84
C GLY A 165 -3.08 2.54 14.75
N MET A 166 -2.90 3.02 13.54
CA MET A 166 -2.36 2.22 12.43
C MET A 166 -0.86 2.45 12.30
N VAL A 167 -0.13 1.45 11.85
CA VAL A 167 1.27 1.57 11.43
C VAL A 167 1.28 1.99 9.96
N VAL A 168 2.17 2.89 9.57
CA VAL A 168 2.28 3.34 8.17
C VAL A 168 3.65 3.00 7.62
N VAL A 169 3.69 2.45 6.42
CA VAL A 169 4.90 2.15 5.66
C VAL A 169 4.86 2.97 4.37
N VAL A 170 5.67 4.01 4.30
CA VAL A 170 5.80 4.84 3.10
C VAL A 170 7.00 4.35 2.31
N ALA A 171 6.75 3.63 1.22
CA ALA A 171 7.79 3.10 0.36
C ALA A 171 8.02 4.04 -0.82
N GLY A 172 9.25 4.46 -1.04
CA GLY A 172 9.63 5.04 -2.32
C GLY A 172 9.52 3.98 -3.41
N CYS A 173 9.17 4.38 -4.61
CA CYS A 173 9.10 3.46 -5.76
C CYS A 173 9.39 4.19 -7.07
N ARG A 174 9.93 3.46 -8.03
CA ARG A 174 10.18 3.96 -9.39
C ARG A 174 8.85 4.25 -10.10
N GLY A 175 8.87 5.19 -11.02
CA GLY A 175 7.71 5.58 -11.80
C GLY A 175 7.70 5.02 -13.21
N ARG A 176 6.76 5.54 -14.03
CA ARG A 176 6.57 5.17 -15.44
C ARG A 176 7.82 5.31 -16.30
N ASP A 177 8.73 6.22 -15.95
CA ASP A 177 9.97 6.44 -16.71
C ASP A 177 10.94 5.26 -16.62
N ALA A 178 10.81 4.44 -15.57
CA ALA A 178 11.53 3.16 -15.41
C ALA A 178 10.84 2.00 -16.15
N GLY A 179 9.69 2.23 -16.76
CA GLY A 179 8.88 1.22 -17.43
C GLY A 179 8.04 0.37 -16.47
N ALA A 180 6.96 -0.20 -16.99
CA ALA A 180 6.15 -1.16 -16.26
C ALA A 180 6.89 -2.53 -16.19
N PRO A 181 6.79 -3.27 -15.07
CA PRO A 181 5.98 -3.02 -13.87
C PRO A 181 6.79 -2.46 -12.67
N SER A 182 7.84 -1.65 -12.91
CA SER A 182 8.83 -1.27 -11.89
C SER A 182 8.22 -0.76 -10.59
N GLY A 183 7.31 0.21 -10.66
CA GLY A 183 6.73 0.80 -9.44
C GLY A 183 5.95 -0.22 -8.58
N VAL A 184 5.15 -1.09 -9.21
CA VAL A 184 4.43 -2.14 -8.48
C VAL A 184 5.40 -3.19 -7.93
N THR A 185 6.48 -3.52 -8.65
CA THR A 185 7.54 -4.41 -8.17
C THR A 185 8.19 -3.87 -6.89
N ASP A 186 8.52 -2.58 -6.87
CA ASP A 186 9.13 -1.92 -5.73
C ASP A 186 8.21 -1.95 -4.50
N LEU A 187 6.93 -1.62 -4.70
CA LEU A 187 5.92 -1.67 -3.64
C LEU A 187 5.73 -3.09 -3.09
N LYS A 188 5.72 -4.12 -3.96
CA LYS A 188 5.69 -5.53 -3.54
C LYS A 188 6.92 -5.91 -2.73
N ALA A 189 8.11 -5.47 -3.14
CA ALA A 189 9.35 -5.71 -2.40
C ALA A 189 9.30 -5.07 -1.00
N ALA A 190 8.78 -3.84 -0.89
CA ALA A 190 8.59 -3.16 0.39
C ALA A 190 7.59 -3.90 1.31
N ILE A 191 6.49 -4.44 0.76
CA ILE A 191 5.54 -5.27 1.50
C ILE A 191 6.21 -6.56 2.00
N ARG A 192 6.98 -7.25 1.15
CA ARG A 192 7.75 -8.44 1.55
C ARG A 192 8.74 -8.13 2.67
N TYR A 193 9.47 -7.03 2.57
CA TYR A 193 10.39 -6.61 3.62
C TYR A 193 9.67 -6.24 4.91
N THR A 194 8.51 -5.59 4.83
CA THR A 194 7.68 -5.29 6.01
C THR A 194 7.29 -6.57 6.74
N ARG A 195 6.82 -7.60 6.02
CA ARG A 195 6.50 -8.92 6.59
C ARG A 195 7.71 -9.66 7.14
N TYR A 196 8.87 -9.53 6.51
CA TYR A 196 10.12 -10.08 7.03
C TYR A 196 10.47 -9.56 8.44
N ASN A 197 9.93 -8.37 8.79
CA ASN A 197 10.10 -7.76 10.11
C ASN A 197 8.93 -8.05 11.07
N GLU A 198 8.10 -9.04 10.76
CA GLU A 198 7.07 -9.50 11.69
C GLU A 198 7.67 -9.89 13.04
N GLY A 199 7.05 -9.41 14.12
CA GLY A 199 7.53 -9.60 15.49
C GLY A 199 8.70 -8.71 15.89
N VAL A 200 9.34 -8.00 14.95
CA VAL A 200 10.36 -6.98 15.22
C VAL A 200 9.72 -5.60 15.39
N ILE A 201 8.80 -5.26 14.49
CA ILE A 201 8.05 -4.00 14.52
C ILE A 201 6.59 -4.23 14.90
N PRO A 202 5.90 -3.22 15.45
CA PRO A 202 4.44 -3.26 15.58
C PRO A 202 3.73 -3.40 14.24
N GLY A 203 2.56 -4.00 14.27
CA GLY A 203 1.68 -4.19 13.12
C GLY A 203 1.22 -5.63 12.97
N ASN A 204 0.00 -5.81 12.50
CA ASN A 204 -0.52 -7.10 12.08
C ASN A 204 -0.19 -7.31 10.61
N MET A 205 0.76 -8.19 10.31
CA MET A 205 1.24 -8.44 8.95
C MET A 205 0.21 -9.15 8.05
N ASP A 206 -0.85 -9.72 8.63
CA ASP A 206 -2.01 -10.22 7.88
C ASP A 206 -3.02 -9.11 7.53
N SER A 207 -2.84 -7.92 8.08
CA SER A 207 -3.71 -6.75 7.90
C SER A 207 -2.97 -5.60 7.22
N ILE A 208 -2.21 -5.88 6.17
CA ILE A 208 -1.58 -4.86 5.32
C ILE A 208 -2.58 -4.39 4.27
N PHE A 209 -2.79 -3.08 4.19
CA PHE A 209 -3.67 -2.45 3.20
C PHE A 209 -2.89 -1.45 2.36
N SER A 210 -3.07 -1.49 1.06
CA SER A 210 -2.62 -0.41 0.19
C SER A 210 -3.73 0.61 -0.03
N GLU A 211 -3.37 1.87 -0.22
CA GLU A 211 -4.30 2.92 -0.57
C GLU A 211 -3.69 3.88 -1.58
N GLY A 212 -4.50 4.45 -2.46
CA GLY A 212 -4.01 5.44 -3.41
C GLY A 212 -5.09 6.01 -4.31
N MET A 213 -4.77 7.14 -4.94
CA MET A 213 -5.65 7.83 -5.86
C MET A 213 -5.04 7.94 -7.26
N SER A 214 -5.88 7.90 -8.30
CA SER A 214 -5.45 8.04 -9.71
C SER A 214 -4.42 6.97 -10.10
N GLY A 215 -3.21 7.35 -10.51
CA GLY A 215 -2.10 6.42 -10.76
C GLY A 215 -1.75 5.57 -9.53
N GLY A 216 -1.76 6.17 -8.33
CA GLY A 216 -1.60 5.45 -7.08
C GLY A 216 -2.75 4.49 -6.79
N GLY A 217 -3.98 4.87 -7.13
CA GLY A 217 -5.14 4.00 -7.05
C GLY A 217 -5.03 2.78 -7.96
N ALA A 218 -4.53 2.97 -9.19
CA ALA A 218 -4.30 1.88 -10.13
C ALA A 218 -3.18 0.93 -9.64
N GLN A 219 -2.08 1.46 -9.11
CA GLN A 219 -1.03 0.62 -8.52
C GLN A 219 -1.50 -0.11 -7.26
N SER A 220 -2.32 0.54 -6.40
CA SER A 220 -2.96 -0.12 -5.25
C SER A 220 -3.89 -1.26 -5.71
N ALA A 221 -4.66 -1.06 -6.78
CA ALA A 221 -5.51 -2.11 -7.36
C ALA A 221 -4.68 -3.31 -7.86
N LEU A 222 -3.51 -3.04 -8.49
CA LEU A 222 -2.58 -4.08 -8.91
C LEU A 222 -1.99 -4.82 -7.70
N LEU A 223 -1.63 -4.14 -6.62
CA LEU A 223 -1.18 -4.80 -5.39
C LEU A 223 -2.24 -5.75 -4.83
N GLY A 224 -3.52 -5.30 -4.80
CA GLY A 224 -4.63 -6.11 -4.33
C GLY A 224 -4.95 -7.32 -5.21
N SER A 225 -4.84 -7.17 -6.53
CA SER A 225 -5.25 -8.21 -7.49
C SER A 225 -4.14 -9.18 -7.87
N THR A 226 -2.87 -8.86 -7.58
CA THR A 226 -1.72 -9.64 -8.04
C THR A 226 -0.82 -10.13 -6.89
N GLY A 227 -1.38 -10.28 -5.69
CA GLY A 227 -0.63 -10.85 -4.55
C GLY A 227 -0.01 -12.20 -4.91
N ASP A 228 1.28 -12.35 -4.64
CA ASP A 228 2.07 -13.57 -4.90
C ASP A 228 2.05 -14.06 -6.36
N SER A 229 1.74 -13.18 -7.31
CA SER A 229 1.73 -13.54 -8.72
C SER A 229 3.13 -13.79 -9.26
N ALA A 230 3.33 -14.96 -9.85
CA ALA A 230 4.59 -15.34 -10.48
C ALA A 230 5.03 -14.43 -11.63
N LEU A 231 4.13 -13.58 -12.16
CA LEU A 231 4.47 -12.58 -13.17
C LEU A 231 5.50 -11.56 -12.68
N TYR A 232 5.59 -11.34 -11.36
CA TYR A 232 6.55 -10.42 -10.76
C TYR A 232 7.85 -11.08 -10.30
N ASP A 233 7.97 -12.41 -10.29
CA ASP A 233 9.11 -13.12 -9.70
C ASP A 233 10.45 -12.71 -10.31
N ALA A 234 10.52 -12.58 -11.64
CA ALA A 234 11.74 -12.17 -12.33
C ALA A 234 12.18 -10.75 -11.94
N TYR A 235 11.24 -9.83 -11.82
CA TYR A 235 11.49 -8.44 -11.45
C TYR A 235 11.87 -8.31 -9.97
N LEU A 236 11.17 -9.00 -9.07
CA LEU A 236 11.48 -9.04 -7.64
C LEU A 236 12.87 -9.63 -7.39
N LYS A 237 13.22 -10.70 -8.12
CA LYS A 237 14.55 -11.30 -8.05
C LYS A 237 15.64 -10.34 -8.55
N GLN A 238 15.35 -9.55 -9.60
CA GLN A 238 16.31 -8.61 -10.17
C GLN A 238 16.75 -7.55 -9.16
N ILE A 239 15.84 -7.05 -8.32
CA ILE A 239 16.14 -6.07 -7.29
C ILE A 239 16.53 -6.71 -5.95
N GLY A 240 16.59 -8.03 -5.86
CA GLY A 240 16.93 -8.74 -4.63
C GLY A 240 15.89 -8.53 -3.52
N ALA A 241 14.61 -8.63 -3.86
CA ALA A 241 13.54 -8.60 -2.88
C ALA A 241 13.58 -9.84 -1.97
N VAL A 242 13.09 -9.70 -0.74
CA VAL A 242 12.95 -10.83 0.21
C VAL A 242 12.10 -11.92 -0.44
N THR A 243 12.58 -13.18 -0.35
CA THR A 243 11.86 -14.34 -0.85
C THR A 243 11.35 -15.22 0.30
N GLY A 244 10.39 -16.09 0.01
CA GLY A 244 9.75 -16.95 1.03
C GLY A 244 8.74 -16.22 1.92
N VAL A 245 8.38 -14.98 1.58
CA VAL A 245 7.31 -14.19 2.21
C VAL A 245 6.36 -13.67 1.14
N SER A 246 5.09 -13.52 1.52
CA SER A 246 4.02 -13.05 0.63
C SER A 246 4.07 -11.53 0.42
N ASP A 247 3.68 -11.05 -0.76
CA ASP A 247 3.36 -9.65 -1.04
C ASP A 247 1.85 -9.38 -1.19
N ALA A 248 1.00 -10.38 -0.92
CA ALA A 248 -0.43 -10.19 -0.93
C ALA A 248 -0.88 -9.21 0.16
N VAL A 249 -1.79 -8.31 -0.14
CA VAL A 249 -2.37 -7.38 0.83
C VAL A 249 -3.77 -7.84 1.24
N ALA A 250 -4.19 -7.47 2.46
CA ALA A 250 -5.53 -7.79 2.97
C ALA A 250 -6.63 -7.04 2.22
N GLY A 251 -6.28 -5.90 1.63
CA GLY A 251 -7.20 -5.11 0.82
C GLY A 251 -6.51 -3.89 0.22
N SER A 252 -7.20 -3.27 -0.73
CA SER A 252 -6.74 -2.07 -1.42
C SER A 252 -7.86 -1.04 -1.48
N MET A 253 -7.57 0.19 -1.04
CA MET A 253 -8.45 1.34 -1.17
C MET A 253 -8.04 2.13 -2.41
N CYS A 254 -8.84 2.00 -3.48
CA CYS A 254 -8.50 2.55 -4.79
C CYS A 254 -9.45 3.69 -5.16
N TRP A 255 -8.93 4.91 -5.16
CA TRP A 255 -9.68 6.09 -5.50
C TRP A 255 -9.46 6.45 -6.98
N CYS A 256 -10.54 6.53 -7.76
CA CYS A 256 -10.53 6.81 -9.20
C CYS A 256 -9.38 6.12 -9.97
N PRO A 257 -9.19 4.80 -9.84
CA PRO A 257 -8.10 4.10 -10.51
C PRO A 257 -8.35 4.01 -12.01
N ILE A 258 -7.29 4.11 -12.82
CA ILE A 258 -7.34 3.73 -14.23
C ILE A 258 -6.87 2.27 -14.29
N THR A 259 -7.78 1.33 -14.48
CA THR A 259 -7.49 -0.10 -14.40
C THR A 259 -7.44 -0.80 -15.75
N ASN A 260 -7.97 -0.17 -16.80
CA ASN A 260 -7.95 -0.69 -18.16
C ASN A 260 -7.02 0.14 -19.04
N LEU A 261 -5.70 -0.10 -18.90
CA LEU A 261 -4.69 0.67 -19.63
C LEU A 261 -4.65 0.34 -21.12
N ASP A 262 -5.12 -0.82 -21.53
CA ASP A 262 -5.11 -1.24 -22.94
C ASP A 262 -5.98 -0.35 -23.84
N VAL A 263 -7.02 0.25 -23.26
CA VAL A 263 -7.97 1.12 -23.97
C VAL A 263 -8.16 2.49 -23.28
N ALA A 264 -7.25 2.86 -22.39
CA ALA A 264 -7.33 4.14 -21.68
C ALA A 264 -7.27 5.32 -22.64
N ASP A 265 -6.50 5.22 -23.72
CA ASP A 265 -6.37 6.25 -24.74
C ASP A 265 -7.71 6.56 -25.42
N GLU A 266 -8.50 5.54 -25.72
CA GLU A 266 -9.84 5.71 -26.31
C GLU A 266 -10.76 6.51 -25.37
N ALA A 267 -10.69 6.26 -24.06
CA ALA A 267 -11.47 7.01 -23.08
C ALA A 267 -11.04 8.48 -23.00
N TYR A 268 -9.77 8.78 -23.13
CA TYR A 268 -9.26 10.14 -23.17
C TYR A 268 -9.62 10.85 -24.48
N GLU A 269 -9.48 10.17 -25.61
CA GLU A 269 -9.87 10.69 -26.93
C GLU A 269 -11.37 11.01 -26.98
N TRP A 270 -12.19 10.14 -26.41
CA TRP A 270 -13.63 10.40 -26.29
C TRP A 270 -13.94 11.70 -25.54
N ASN A 271 -13.21 11.99 -24.45
CA ASN A 271 -13.40 13.20 -23.70
C ASN A 271 -12.83 14.45 -24.38
N MET A 272 -11.83 14.29 -25.25
CA MET A 272 -11.11 15.38 -25.95
C MET A 272 -11.69 15.66 -27.35
N GLY A 273 -12.46 14.74 -27.90
CA GLY A 273 -12.99 14.78 -29.27
C GLY A 273 -14.28 15.59 -29.42
N GLN A 274 -14.52 16.60 -28.62
CA GLN A 274 -15.67 17.49 -28.66
C GLN A 274 -15.35 18.77 -29.44
#